data_95a1eeeebfa23287fb55224735ef28a4
#
_entry.id   95a1eeeebfa23287fb55224735ef28a4
#
_cell.length_a   1.000
_cell.length_b   1.000
_cell.length_c   1.000
_cell.angle_alpha   90.00
_cell.angle_beta   90.00
_cell.angle_gamma   90.00
#
_symmetry.space_group_name_H-M   'P 1'
#
loop_
_entity.id
_entity.type
_entity.pdbx_description
1 polymer ?
#
loop_
_entity_poly.entity_id
_entity_poly.type
_entity_poly.pdbx_seq_one_letter_code
_entity_poly.pdbx_strand_id
1 'polypeptide(L)'
;MLARDIALDERGAVLVEVSVVMTIMLVFLLGSIEFLFVFYQRNAAAKAVQIGARLAAVSDPVAHGLNGLSAAVLGPRIPPGSAMPDFVVTCDGSTSRCTCSSGSCPAELAYNAAAMSMIVFGRGSSSCGDAKSIYDAGMCDIFGRITPANVIITYAQSGLGFAGRPGGPVPTITVSVKDLRLQFFFLRGLAGLDDLQIPPSTTSMTAEDLSSSAPTF
;
A
#
# COMPACT_ATOMS: atom_id res chain seq x y z
N MET A 1 -35.90 24.14 56.36
CA MET A 1 -34.84 23.34 56.99
C MET A 1 -34.25 22.31 56.05
N LEU A 2 -35.00 21.51 55.32
CA LEU A 2 -34.46 20.47 54.37
C LEU A 2 -33.48 20.98 53.32
N ALA A 3 -33.68 22.15 52.72
CA ALA A 3 -32.81 22.70 51.67
C ALA A 3 -31.43 23.15 52.19
N ARG A 4 -31.28 23.40 53.48
CA ARG A 4 -30.04 23.82 54.09
C ARG A 4 -29.14 22.63 54.50
N ASP A 5 -29.75 21.49 54.78
CA ASP A 5 -29.02 20.24 55.12
C ASP A 5 -28.43 19.59 53.87
N ILE A 6 -29.08 19.73 52.68
CA ILE A 6 -28.55 19.26 51.41
C ILE A 6 -27.29 20.05 50.95
N ALA A 7 -27.20 21.33 51.28
CA ALA A 7 -26.06 22.18 50.91
C ALA A 7 -24.81 21.94 51.75
N LEU A 8 -24.90 21.20 52.85
CA LEU A 8 -23.81 20.86 53.79
C LEU A 8 -23.41 19.38 53.72
N ASP A 9 -23.97 18.60 52.84
CA ASP A 9 -23.61 17.16 52.73
C ASP A 9 -22.34 17.01 51.85
N GLU A 10 -21.19 17.08 52.50
CA GLU A 10 -19.87 16.89 51.88
C GLU A 10 -19.75 15.50 51.20
N ARG A 11 -20.53 14.50 51.62
CA ARG A 11 -20.52 13.15 51.03
C ARG A 11 -21.10 13.17 49.61
N GLY A 12 -22.11 13.97 49.36
CA GLY A 12 -22.64 14.15 48.01
C GLY A 12 -21.66 14.88 47.07
N ALA A 13 -20.91 15.86 47.58
CA ALA A 13 -19.91 16.57 46.79
C ALA A 13 -18.78 15.66 46.35
N VAL A 14 -18.25 14.78 47.21
CA VAL A 14 -17.22 13.80 46.88
C VAL A 14 -17.66 12.81 45.83
N LEU A 15 -18.92 12.34 45.88
CA LEU A 15 -19.48 11.45 44.85
C LEU A 15 -19.54 12.07 43.47
N VAL A 16 -19.93 13.34 43.38
CA VAL A 16 -19.96 14.09 42.13
C VAL A 16 -18.53 14.29 41.58
N GLU A 17 -17.59 14.68 42.44
CA GLU A 17 -16.20 14.86 42.08
C GLU A 17 -15.60 13.55 41.51
N VAL A 18 -15.74 12.43 42.21
CA VAL A 18 -15.27 11.12 41.75
C VAL A 18 -15.92 10.71 40.43
N SER A 19 -17.21 10.96 40.24
CA SER A 19 -17.90 10.62 39.00
C SER A 19 -17.37 11.40 37.81
N VAL A 20 -17.09 12.68 37.98
CA VAL A 20 -16.50 13.53 36.92
C VAL A 20 -15.08 13.10 36.60
N VAL A 21 -14.25 12.88 37.60
CA VAL A 21 -12.86 12.42 37.41
C VAL A 21 -12.81 11.06 36.72
N MET A 22 -13.66 10.11 37.14
CA MET A 22 -13.77 8.79 36.49
C MET A 22 -14.18 8.89 35.03
N THR A 23 -15.15 9.75 34.71
CA THR A 23 -15.61 9.94 33.35
C THR A 23 -14.48 10.51 32.47
N ILE A 24 -13.77 11.53 32.94
CA ILE A 24 -12.64 12.11 32.21
C ILE A 24 -11.53 11.06 32.02
N MET A 25 -11.21 10.30 33.06
CA MET A 25 -10.21 9.23 33.01
C MET A 25 -10.58 8.14 31.99
N LEU A 26 -11.84 7.72 31.94
CA LEU A 26 -12.34 6.75 30.97
C LEU A 26 -12.23 7.29 29.53
N VAL A 27 -12.63 8.53 29.28
CA VAL A 27 -12.50 9.16 27.94
C VAL A 27 -11.04 9.23 27.52
N PHE A 28 -10.13 9.59 28.44
CA PHE A 28 -8.70 9.63 28.16
C PHE A 28 -8.12 8.25 27.86
N LEU A 29 -8.49 7.22 28.61
CA LEU A 29 -8.07 5.83 28.36
C LEU A 29 -8.58 5.32 27.01
N LEU A 30 -9.86 5.50 26.72
CA LEU A 30 -10.45 5.10 25.44
C LEU A 30 -9.81 5.83 24.27
N GLY A 31 -9.57 7.13 24.40
CA GLY A 31 -8.87 7.93 23.39
C GLY A 31 -7.43 7.45 23.15
N SER A 32 -6.72 7.06 24.21
CA SER A 32 -5.37 6.51 24.10
C SER A 32 -5.34 5.17 23.36
N ILE A 33 -6.28 4.28 23.66
CA ILE A 33 -6.43 2.99 22.96
C ILE A 33 -6.74 3.21 21.47
N GLU A 34 -7.66 4.14 21.17
CA GLU A 34 -8.02 4.50 19.80
C GLU A 34 -6.81 5.02 19.01
N PHE A 35 -6.02 5.90 19.61
CA PHE A 35 -4.81 6.44 18.99
C PHE A 35 -3.79 5.32 18.69
N LEU A 36 -3.56 4.40 19.63
CA LEU A 36 -2.68 3.26 19.42
C LEU A 36 -3.16 2.37 18.28
N PHE A 37 -4.48 2.17 18.17
CA PHE A 37 -5.07 1.38 17.09
C PHE A 37 -4.91 2.04 15.71
N VAL A 38 -5.13 3.35 15.63
CA VAL A 38 -4.89 4.13 14.41
C VAL A 38 -3.42 4.06 13.99
N PHE A 39 -2.51 4.19 14.95
CA PHE A 39 -1.07 4.07 14.70
C PHE A 39 -0.69 2.67 14.20
N TYR A 40 -1.26 1.63 14.79
CA TYR A 40 -1.08 0.25 14.33
C TYR A 40 -1.54 0.07 12.88
N GLN A 41 -2.76 0.55 12.53
CA GLN A 41 -3.28 0.45 11.17
C GLN A 41 -2.37 1.15 10.15
N ARG A 42 -1.86 2.34 10.48
CA ARG A 42 -0.91 3.07 9.63
C ARG A 42 0.39 2.29 9.39
N ASN A 43 0.96 1.74 10.45
CA ASN A 43 2.18 0.94 10.34
C ASN A 43 1.94 -0.35 9.53
N ALA A 44 0.81 -1.02 9.72
CA ALA A 44 0.43 -2.19 8.94
C ALA A 44 0.29 -1.87 7.44
N ALA A 45 -0.36 -0.75 7.10
CA ALA A 45 -0.46 -0.29 5.71
C ALA A 45 0.91 0.02 5.10
N ALA A 46 1.79 0.71 5.82
CA ALA A 46 3.15 1.00 5.36
C ALA A 46 3.96 -0.29 5.14
N LYS A 47 3.83 -1.27 6.04
CA LYS A 47 4.48 -2.57 5.89
C LYS A 47 3.94 -3.36 4.71
N ALA A 48 2.63 -3.33 4.47
CA ALA A 48 2.00 -3.95 3.32
C ALA A 48 2.56 -3.39 2.00
N VAL A 49 2.74 -2.07 1.90
CA VAL A 49 3.34 -1.43 0.71
C VAL A 49 4.79 -1.88 0.49
N GLN A 50 5.58 -2.06 1.54
CA GLN A 50 6.95 -2.60 1.44
C GLN A 50 6.95 -4.02 0.87
N ILE A 51 6.04 -4.89 1.33
CA ILE A 51 5.91 -6.25 0.81
C ILE A 51 5.45 -6.21 -0.65
N GLY A 52 4.47 -5.36 -0.98
CA GLY A 52 4.02 -5.17 -2.35
C GLY A 52 5.14 -4.72 -3.30
N ALA A 53 5.97 -3.78 -2.88
CA ALA A 53 7.11 -3.32 -3.68
C ALA A 53 8.12 -4.45 -3.91
N ARG A 54 8.39 -5.26 -2.89
CA ARG A 54 9.30 -6.42 -3.00
C ARG A 54 8.75 -7.47 -3.96
N LEU A 55 7.45 -7.80 -3.87
CA LEU A 55 6.82 -8.74 -4.79
C LEU A 55 6.84 -8.20 -6.23
N ALA A 56 6.54 -6.91 -6.42
CA ALA A 56 6.57 -6.28 -7.73
C ALA A 56 7.97 -6.27 -8.35
N ALA A 57 9.05 -6.22 -7.52
CA ALA A 57 10.42 -6.20 -8.00
C ALA A 57 10.93 -7.54 -8.54
N VAL A 58 10.29 -8.65 -8.14
CA VAL A 58 10.71 -10.04 -8.47
C VAL A 58 9.60 -10.84 -9.15
N SER A 59 8.67 -10.19 -9.80
CA SER A 59 7.54 -10.85 -10.48
C SER A 59 7.24 -10.19 -11.81
N ASP A 60 6.39 -10.86 -12.61
CA ASP A 60 5.90 -10.29 -13.86
C ASP A 60 5.30 -8.91 -13.63
N PRO A 61 5.60 -7.93 -14.49
CA PRO A 61 5.12 -6.58 -14.31
C PRO A 61 3.61 -6.49 -14.54
N VAL A 62 2.95 -5.61 -13.79
CA VAL A 62 1.54 -5.27 -14.01
C VAL A 62 1.36 -4.55 -15.35
N ALA A 63 2.38 -3.84 -15.82
CA ALA A 63 2.44 -3.28 -17.17
C ALA A 63 2.88 -4.36 -18.17
N HIS A 64 1.92 -5.03 -18.81
CA HIS A 64 2.23 -5.99 -19.86
C HIS A 64 3.06 -5.36 -20.97
N GLY A 65 4.01 -6.12 -21.50
CA GLY A 65 4.93 -5.61 -22.55
C GLY A 65 6.18 -4.90 -22.01
N LEU A 66 6.24 -4.58 -20.71
CA LEU A 66 7.40 -3.92 -20.12
C LEU A 66 8.66 -4.82 -20.20
N ASN A 67 8.52 -6.12 -20.06
CA ASN A 67 9.64 -7.08 -20.18
C ASN A 67 10.31 -7.04 -21.55
N GLY A 68 9.53 -6.79 -22.62
CA GLY A 68 10.04 -6.69 -23.99
C GLY A 68 10.62 -5.33 -24.33
N LEU A 69 10.46 -4.32 -23.49
CA LEU A 69 10.82 -2.94 -23.82
C LEU A 69 12.32 -2.77 -24.13
N SER A 70 13.23 -3.46 -23.41
CA SER A 70 14.67 -3.36 -23.64
C SER A 70 15.08 -3.84 -25.04
N ALA A 71 14.39 -4.81 -25.61
CA ALA A 71 14.60 -5.25 -27.00
C ALA A 71 13.87 -4.36 -27.99
N ALA A 72 12.67 -3.87 -27.65
CA ALA A 72 11.83 -3.05 -28.53
C ALA A 72 12.43 -1.66 -28.83
N VAL A 73 13.25 -1.13 -27.91
CA VAL A 73 13.92 0.18 -28.12
C VAL A 73 15.14 0.11 -29.04
N LEU A 74 15.61 -1.12 -29.39
CA LEU A 74 16.76 -1.29 -30.28
C LEU A 74 16.47 -0.72 -31.68
N GLY A 75 17.45 -0.05 -32.22
CA GLY A 75 17.34 0.55 -33.55
C GLY A 75 18.66 1.18 -34.02
N PRO A 76 18.66 1.84 -35.18
CA PRO A 76 19.87 2.43 -35.73
C PRO A 76 20.54 3.48 -34.82
N ARG A 77 19.77 4.09 -33.93
CA ARG A 77 20.25 5.11 -32.97
C ARG A 77 20.51 4.57 -31.58
N ILE A 78 20.01 3.38 -31.27
CA ILE A 78 20.11 2.74 -29.95
C ILE A 78 20.62 1.31 -30.16
N PRO A 79 21.97 1.13 -30.29
CA PRO A 79 22.54 -0.20 -30.43
C PRO A 79 22.46 -0.99 -29.08
N PRO A 80 22.59 -2.33 -29.13
CA PRO A 80 22.65 -3.15 -27.94
C PRO A 80 23.75 -2.68 -26.98
N GLY A 81 23.45 -2.64 -25.67
CA GLY A 81 24.40 -2.17 -24.65
C GLY A 81 24.36 -0.66 -24.39
N SER A 82 23.61 0.10 -25.17
CA SER A 82 23.39 1.54 -24.88
C SER A 82 22.55 1.73 -23.60
N ALA A 83 22.65 2.93 -23.02
CA ALA A 83 21.77 3.30 -21.91
C ALA A 83 20.30 3.11 -22.30
N MET A 84 19.52 2.57 -21.40
CA MET A 84 18.07 2.41 -21.60
C MET A 84 17.41 3.80 -21.69
N PRO A 85 16.58 4.08 -22.71
CA PRO A 85 15.84 5.33 -22.79
C PRO A 85 14.89 5.53 -21.59
N ASP A 86 14.65 6.78 -21.25
CA ASP A 86 13.72 7.13 -20.17
C ASP A 86 12.32 6.66 -20.48
N PHE A 87 11.63 6.15 -19.47
CA PHE A 87 10.21 5.84 -19.50
C PHE A 87 9.60 5.93 -18.12
N VAL A 88 8.31 6.26 -18.08
CA VAL A 88 7.50 6.19 -16.86
C VAL A 88 6.15 5.59 -17.23
N VAL A 89 5.85 4.44 -16.63
CA VAL A 89 4.59 3.72 -16.81
C VAL A 89 3.90 3.60 -15.44
N THR A 90 2.64 4.03 -15.37
CA THR A 90 1.83 3.95 -14.16
C THR A 90 0.62 3.04 -14.40
N CYS A 91 0.46 2.03 -13.56
CA CYS A 91 -0.67 1.11 -13.53
C CYS A 91 -1.55 1.40 -12.32
N ASP A 92 -2.82 1.69 -12.57
CA ASP A 92 -3.82 1.97 -11.52
C ASP A 92 -4.80 0.81 -11.42
N GLY A 93 -4.81 0.16 -10.25
CA GLY A 93 -5.68 -0.97 -10.02
C GLY A 93 -7.17 -0.63 -9.96
N SER A 94 -7.56 0.63 -9.65
CA SER A 94 -8.96 1.04 -9.61
C SER A 94 -9.58 1.13 -11.02
N THR A 95 -8.78 1.51 -12.00
CA THR A 95 -9.21 1.61 -13.41
C THR A 95 -8.81 0.39 -14.23
N SER A 96 -7.99 -0.50 -13.66
CA SER A 96 -7.38 -1.65 -14.34
C SER A 96 -6.70 -1.22 -15.65
N ARG A 97 -5.94 -0.13 -15.59
CA ARG A 97 -5.24 0.45 -16.73
C ARG A 97 -3.80 0.79 -16.41
N CYS A 98 -2.94 0.63 -17.41
CA CYS A 98 -1.59 1.17 -17.40
C CYS A 98 -1.51 2.31 -18.40
N THR A 99 -0.82 3.39 -18.04
CA THR A 99 -0.62 4.58 -18.86
C THR A 99 0.86 4.92 -18.95
N CYS A 100 1.29 5.31 -20.14
CA CYS A 100 2.61 5.89 -20.34
C CYS A 100 2.55 7.38 -19.96
N SER A 101 3.31 7.76 -18.94
CA SER A 101 3.36 9.15 -18.49
C SER A 101 4.47 9.94 -19.18
N SER A 102 5.57 9.28 -19.56
CA SER A 102 6.67 9.92 -20.31
C SER A 102 7.61 8.88 -20.92
N GLY A 103 8.36 9.30 -21.94
CA GLY A 103 9.46 8.56 -22.55
C GLY A 103 9.04 7.43 -23.49
N SER A 104 9.94 6.47 -23.69
CA SER A 104 9.77 5.33 -24.59
C SER A 104 9.03 4.20 -23.88
N CYS A 105 7.74 4.07 -24.12
CA CYS A 105 6.92 3.02 -23.51
C CYS A 105 6.67 1.85 -24.47
N PRO A 106 6.24 0.67 -23.96
CA PRO A 106 5.82 -0.45 -24.81
C PRO A 106 4.69 -0.03 -25.77
N ALA A 107 4.74 -0.54 -27.01
CA ALA A 107 3.69 -0.29 -28.00
C ALA A 107 2.34 -0.87 -27.55
N GLU A 108 2.38 -2.04 -26.90
CA GLU A 108 1.23 -2.68 -26.28
C GLU A 108 1.36 -2.60 -24.76
N LEU A 109 0.66 -1.65 -24.16
CA LEU A 109 0.63 -1.43 -22.74
C LEU A 109 -0.72 -1.88 -22.17
N ALA A 110 -0.82 -3.16 -21.81
CA ALA A 110 -2.01 -3.72 -21.20
C ALA A 110 -1.82 -3.89 -19.69
N TYR A 111 -2.93 -3.83 -18.95
CA TYR A 111 -2.95 -4.11 -17.50
C TYR A 111 -2.98 -5.63 -17.26
N ASN A 112 -2.00 -6.13 -16.50
CA ASN A 112 -1.93 -7.53 -16.10
C ASN A 112 -2.60 -7.71 -14.73
N ALA A 113 -3.86 -8.15 -14.74
CA ALA A 113 -4.65 -8.38 -13.53
C ALA A 113 -4.07 -9.52 -12.66
N ALA A 114 -3.45 -10.55 -13.28
CA ALA A 114 -2.86 -11.66 -12.54
C ALA A 114 -1.63 -11.20 -11.75
N ALA A 115 -0.76 -10.38 -12.35
CA ALA A 115 0.39 -9.79 -11.65
C ALA A 115 -0.05 -8.88 -10.50
N MET A 116 -1.05 -8.03 -10.70
CA MET A 116 -1.61 -7.21 -9.63
C MET A 116 -2.22 -8.04 -8.51
N SER A 117 -2.97 -9.09 -8.86
CA SER A 117 -3.56 -10.02 -7.90
C SER A 117 -2.49 -10.71 -7.05
N MET A 118 -1.39 -11.16 -7.67
CA MET A 118 -0.27 -11.77 -6.97
C MET A 118 0.42 -10.80 -5.98
N ILE A 119 0.57 -9.53 -6.34
CA ILE A 119 1.15 -8.53 -5.45
C ILE A 119 0.23 -8.27 -4.24
N VAL A 120 -1.08 -8.23 -4.46
CA VAL A 120 -2.05 -7.92 -3.40
C VAL A 120 -2.36 -9.13 -2.54
N PHE A 121 -2.64 -10.30 -3.13
CA PHE A 121 -3.09 -11.51 -2.41
C PHE A 121 -1.96 -12.50 -2.10
N GLY A 122 -0.79 -12.29 -2.71
CA GLY A 122 0.33 -13.20 -2.53
C GLY A 122 0.41 -14.29 -3.59
N ARG A 123 1.47 -15.08 -3.50
CA ARG A 123 1.76 -16.15 -4.47
C ARG A 123 0.80 -17.32 -4.30
N GLY A 124 0.12 -17.70 -5.39
CA GLY A 124 -0.81 -18.83 -5.40
C GLY A 124 -2.10 -18.61 -4.61
N SER A 125 -2.38 -17.38 -4.20
CA SER A 125 -3.61 -16.97 -3.51
C SER A 125 -4.48 -16.07 -4.38
N SER A 126 -5.79 -16.14 -4.15
CA SER A 126 -6.80 -15.27 -4.77
C SER A 126 -7.58 -14.44 -3.75
N SER A 127 -7.32 -14.64 -2.47
CA SER A 127 -7.96 -13.94 -1.36
C SER A 127 -6.99 -13.71 -0.20
N CYS A 128 -7.33 -12.75 0.66
CA CYS A 128 -6.53 -12.43 1.85
C CYS A 128 -6.64 -13.55 2.90
N GLY A 129 -5.53 -13.86 3.55
CA GLY A 129 -5.47 -14.89 4.59
C GLY A 129 -5.23 -16.30 4.09
N ASP A 130 -5.13 -16.51 2.78
CA ASP A 130 -4.89 -17.82 2.18
C ASP A 130 -3.40 -18.14 1.95
N ALA A 131 -2.50 -17.22 2.32
CA ALA A 131 -1.08 -17.43 2.18
C ALA A 131 -0.61 -18.64 3.00
N LYS A 132 -0.02 -19.63 2.32
CA LYS A 132 0.46 -20.87 2.97
C LYS A 132 1.73 -20.66 3.78
N SER A 133 2.45 -19.60 3.49
CA SER A 133 3.73 -19.24 4.13
C SER A 133 3.87 -17.73 4.19
N ILE A 134 4.65 -17.23 5.13
CA ILE A 134 5.03 -15.82 5.22
C ILE A 134 5.77 -15.33 3.95
N TYR A 135 6.39 -16.24 3.20
CA TYR A 135 7.08 -15.92 1.95
C TYR A 135 6.12 -15.77 0.76
N ASP A 136 4.91 -16.31 0.89
CA ASP A 136 3.85 -16.24 -0.12
C ASP A 136 2.88 -15.09 0.14
N ALA A 137 3.00 -14.43 1.31
CA ALA A 137 2.09 -13.40 1.77
C ALA A 137 2.09 -12.18 0.85
N GLY A 138 0.90 -11.70 0.50
CA GLY A 138 0.68 -10.46 -0.24
C GLY A 138 0.44 -9.25 0.66
N MET A 139 0.13 -8.12 0.04
CA MET A 139 -0.13 -6.87 0.76
C MET A 139 -1.32 -6.99 1.71
N CYS A 140 -2.38 -7.68 1.29
CA CYS A 140 -3.61 -7.78 2.07
C CYS A 140 -3.48 -8.74 3.27
N ASP A 141 -2.53 -9.68 3.27
CA ASP A 141 -2.28 -10.52 4.44
C ASP A 141 -1.71 -9.73 5.62
N ILE A 142 -1.05 -8.60 5.32
CA ILE A 142 -0.53 -7.67 6.33
C ILE A 142 -1.58 -6.63 6.73
N PHE A 143 -2.32 -6.12 5.74
CA PHE A 143 -3.39 -5.16 5.98
C PHE A 143 -4.62 -5.51 5.14
N GLY A 144 -5.53 -6.26 5.73
CA GLY A 144 -6.67 -6.91 5.07
C GLY A 144 -7.68 -6.00 4.37
N ARG A 145 -7.45 -4.68 4.38
CA ARG A 145 -8.29 -3.70 3.67
C ARG A 145 -7.74 -3.30 2.32
N ILE A 146 -6.52 -3.72 1.99
CA ILE A 146 -5.93 -3.45 0.69
C ILE A 146 -6.55 -4.40 -0.32
N THR A 147 -7.11 -3.81 -1.36
CA THR A 147 -7.61 -4.50 -2.55
C THR A 147 -6.82 -4.05 -3.77
N PRO A 148 -6.85 -4.78 -4.89
CA PRO A 148 -6.22 -4.32 -6.13
C PRO A 148 -6.60 -2.88 -6.52
N ALA A 149 -7.84 -2.46 -6.26
CA ALA A 149 -8.32 -1.10 -6.58
C ALA A 149 -7.63 0.01 -5.76
N ASN A 150 -7.04 -0.32 -4.62
CA ASN A 150 -6.32 0.65 -3.80
C ASN A 150 -4.86 0.83 -4.22
N VAL A 151 -4.33 -0.03 -5.12
CA VAL A 151 -2.90 -0.08 -5.42
C VAL A 151 -2.58 0.63 -6.73
N ILE A 152 -1.55 1.46 -6.71
CA ILE A 152 -0.94 2.09 -7.88
C ILE A 152 0.52 1.64 -7.93
N ILE A 153 0.96 1.19 -9.11
CA ILE A 153 2.35 0.79 -9.35
C ILE A 153 2.92 1.64 -10.47
N THR A 154 4.05 2.27 -10.20
CA THR A 154 4.77 3.09 -11.19
C THR A 154 6.13 2.47 -11.46
N TYR A 155 6.43 2.26 -12.73
CA TYR A 155 7.71 1.81 -13.24
C TYR A 155 8.40 2.98 -13.91
N ALA A 156 9.55 3.39 -13.40
CA ALA A 156 10.33 4.50 -13.94
C ALA A 156 11.75 4.07 -14.24
N GLN A 157 12.31 4.48 -15.39
CA GLN A 157 13.72 4.27 -15.68
C GLN A 157 14.59 5.00 -14.65
N SER A 158 15.54 4.28 -14.07
CA SER A 158 16.44 4.75 -13.00
C SER A 158 17.89 4.95 -13.43
N GLY A 159 18.16 4.86 -14.73
CA GLY A 159 19.54 4.85 -15.24
C GLY A 159 20.23 3.48 -15.15
N LEU A 160 19.51 2.46 -14.66
CA LEU A 160 20.00 1.08 -14.57
C LEU A 160 19.54 0.25 -15.78
N GLY A 161 20.32 -0.80 -16.08
CA GLY A 161 20.06 -1.65 -17.24
C GLY A 161 20.53 -1.02 -18.54
N PHE A 162 20.37 -1.76 -19.63
CA PHE A 162 20.80 -1.36 -20.97
C PHE A 162 19.82 -1.86 -22.04
N ALA A 163 19.81 -1.21 -23.18
CA ALA A 163 19.03 -1.60 -24.35
C ALA A 163 19.50 -2.95 -24.87
N GLY A 164 18.57 -3.87 -25.12
CA GLY A 164 18.85 -5.25 -25.52
C GLY A 164 19.19 -6.19 -24.37
N ARG A 165 19.00 -5.78 -23.09
CA ARG A 165 19.20 -6.67 -21.93
C ARG A 165 18.21 -7.84 -21.98
N PRO A 166 18.67 -9.11 -21.88
CA PRO A 166 17.79 -10.25 -21.63
C PRO A 166 17.04 -10.06 -20.31
N GLY A 167 15.75 -10.38 -20.27
CA GLY A 167 14.92 -10.20 -19.06
C GLY A 167 14.32 -8.80 -18.87
N GLY A 168 14.51 -7.90 -19.86
CA GLY A 168 13.85 -6.60 -19.86
C GLY A 168 14.59 -5.45 -19.16
N PRO A 169 13.96 -4.31 -18.99
CA PRO A 169 14.55 -3.15 -18.32
C PRO A 169 14.71 -3.37 -16.82
N VAL A 170 15.45 -2.47 -16.16
CA VAL A 170 15.64 -2.45 -14.70
C VAL A 170 15.07 -1.13 -14.14
N PRO A 171 13.74 -1.00 -14.06
CA PRO A 171 13.13 0.21 -13.54
C PRO A 171 13.22 0.31 -12.03
N THR A 172 13.09 1.52 -11.50
CA THR A 172 12.63 1.74 -10.14
C THR A 172 11.13 1.55 -10.09
N ILE A 173 10.67 0.64 -9.24
CA ILE A 173 9.26 0.34 -9.02
C ILE A 173 8.80 1.09 -7.78
N THR A 174 7.79 1.92 -7.92
CA THR A 174 7.14 2.60 -6.80
C THR A 174 5.73 2.04 -6.62
N VAL A 175 5.49 1.44 -5.47
CA VAL A 175 4.17 0.98 -5.06
C VAL A 175 3.58 1.98 -4.10
N SER A 176 2.34 2.38 -4.35
CA SER A 176 1.58 3.28 -3.49
C SER A 176 0.17 2.76 -3.29
N VAL A 177 -0.41 3.12 -2.14
CA VAL A 177 -1.82 2.83 -1.84
C VAL A 177 -2.60 4.12 -1.72
N LYS A 178 -3.82 4.12 -2.23
CA LYS A 178 -4.78 5.24 -2.19
C LYS A 178 -6.10 4.80 -1.57
N ASP A 179 -6.89 5.77 -1.14
CA ASP A 179 -8.27 5.62 -0.67
C ASP A 179 -8.44 4.62 0.47
N LEU A 180 -7.40 4.46 1.31
CA LEU A 180 -7.47 3.69 2.54
C LEU A 180 -8.00 4.57 3.68
N ARG A 181 -8.97 4.05 4.44
CA ARG A 181 -9.55 4.72 5.59
C ARG A 181 -9.15 4.04 6.89
N LEU A 182 -8.72 4.85 7.86
CA LEU A 182 -8.54 4.43 9.25
C LEU A 182 -9.90 4.39 9.92
N GLN A 183 -10.20 3.29 10.58
CA GLN A 183 -11.46 3.17 11.34
C GLN A 183 -11.22 3.56 12.79
N PHE A 184 -12.12 4.38 13.29
CA PHE A 184 -12.27 4.67 14.70
C PHE A 184 -13.35 3.77 15.29
N PHE A 185 -13.11 3.21 16.48
CA PHE A 185 -14.09 2.37 17.18
C PHE A 185 -14.93 3.20 18.14
N PHE A 186 -14.28 3.90 19.06
CA PHE A 186 -14.98 4.63 20.13
C PHE A 186 -15.30 6.07 19.75
N LEU A 187 -14.35 6.76 19.11
CA LEU A 187 -14.52 8.18 18.77
C LEU A 187 -15.60 8.38 17.70
N ARG A 188 -15.83 7.41 16.83
CA ARG A 188 -16.93 7.45 15.87
C ARG A 188 -18.29 7.46 16.59
N GLY A 189 -18.48 6.60 17.60
CA GLY A 189 -19.71 6.52 18.37
C GLY A 189 -19.92 7.64 19.38
N LEU A 190 -18.83 8.15 19.95
CA LEU A 190 -18.87 9.12 21.05
C LEU A 190 -18.83 10.56 20.55
N ALA A 191 -18.02 10.86 19.53
CA ALA A 191 -17.75 12.19 19.02
C ALA A 191 -18.21 12.41 17.57
N GLY A 192 -18.81 11.40 16.93
CA GLY A 192 -19.27 11.49 15.53
C GLY A 192 -18.12 11.69 14.54
N LEU A 193 -16.88 11.31 14.88
CA LEU A 193 -15.73 11.45 13.99
C LEU A 193 -15.83 10.41 12.87
N ASP A 194 -15.76 10.89 11.64
CA ASP A 194 -15.68 10.04 10.46
C ASP A 194 -14.30 9.38 10.34
N ASP A 195 -14.26 8.28 9.56
CA ASP A 195 -13.03 7.58 9.25
C ASP A 195 -12.00 8.53 8.62
N LEU A 196 -10.77 8.50 9.12
CA LEU A 196 -9.67 9.32 8.62
C LEU A 196 -9.03 8.66 7.40
N GLN A 197 -8.85 9.39 6.31
CA GLN A 197 -8.12 8.89 5.16
C GLN A 197 -6.63 8.77 5.48
N ILE A 198 -6.03 7.60 5.21
CA ILE A 198 -4.60 7.39 5.36
C ILE A 198 -3.88 8.21 4.28
N PRO A 199 -2.87 9.02 4.64
CA PRO A 199 -1.99 9.61 3.65
C PRO A 199 -1.38 8.51 2.75
N PRO A 200 -1.19 8.75 1.45
CA PRO A 200 -0.61 7.77 0.55
C PRO A 200 0.72 7.26 1.11
N SER A 201 0.79 5.96 1.40
CA SER A 201 2.05 5.29 1.76
C SER A 201 2.71 4.84 0.46
N THR A 202 3.96 5.20 0.26
CA THR A 202 4.75 4.85 -0.92
C THR A 202 6.03 4.16 -0.53
N THR A 203 6.45 3.18 -1.33
CA THR A 203 7.76 2.53 -1.21
C THR A 203 8.31 2.30 -2.60
N SER A 204 9.58 2.61 -2.80
CA SER A 204 10.27 2.41 -4.06
C SER A 204 11.38 1.38 -3.90
N MET A 205 11.50 0.48 -4.88
CA MET A 205 12.55 -0.53 -4.98
C MET A 205 13.01 -0.63 -6.43
N THR A 206 14.27 -1.02 -6.64
CA THR A 206 14.78 -1.33 -7.96
C THR A 206 14.31 -2.72 -8.36
N ALA A 207 13.86 -2.90 -9.59
CA ALA A 207 13.55 -4.22 -10.14
C ALA A 207 14.84 -5.06 -10.20
N GLU A 208 14.76 -6.32 -9.78
CA GLU A 208 15.84 -7.27 -9.90
C GLU A 208 15.62 -8.17 -11.13
N ASP A 209 14.44 -8.78 -11.20
CA ASP A 209 13.99 -9.61 -12.31
C ASP A 209 12.48 -9.45 -12.46
N LEU A 210 12.05 -8.95 -13.61
CA LEU A 210 10.63 -8.79 -13.95
C LEU A 210 10.05 -10.07 -14.54
N SER A 211 10.28 -11.20 -13.87
CA SER A 211 9.78 -12.52 -14.29
C SER A 211 9.34 -13.35 -13.09
N SER A 212 8.14 -13.92 -13.18
CA SER A 212 7.61 -14.88 -12.20
C SER A 212 8.07 -16.31 -12.47
N SER A 213 8.70 -16.57 -13.61
CA SER A 213 9.25 -17.87 -13.98
C SER A 213 10.71 -17.97 -13.57
N ALA A 214 11.14 -19.14 -13.09
CA ALA A 214 12.55 -19.42 -12.87
C ALA A 214 13.31 -19.29 -14.21
N PRO A 215 14.51 -18.66 -14.23
CA PRO A 215 15.30 -18.62 -15.44
C PRO A 215 15.63 -20.04 -15.87
N THR A 216 15.26 -20.36 -17.10
CA THR A 216 15.72 -21.61 -17.76
C THR A 216 17.17 -21.37 -18.19
N PHE A 217 18.11 -21.94 -17.46
CA PHE A 217 19.51 -22.00 -17.84
C PHE A 217 19.75 -23.13 -18.85
#